data_da2cf6a7a18e63abfac23268a249bb13
#
_entry.id   da2cf6a7a18e63abfac23268a249bb13
#
_cell.length_a   1.000
_cell.length_b   1.000
_cell.length_c   1.000
_cell.angle_alpha   90.00
_cell.angle_beta   90.00
_cell.angle_gamma   90.00
#
_symmetry.space_group_name_H-M   'P 1'
#
loop_
_entity.id
_entity.type
_entity.pdbx_description
1 polymer ?
#
loop_
_entity_poly.entity_id
_entity_poly.type
_entity_poly.pdbx_seq_one_letter_code
_entity_poly.pdbx_strand_id
1 'polypeptide(L)'
;MVMPLRDAAEDVGRVIREGLLHPVFQPILDFRAQAYLGFEALIRGPASSPLHRPDQLFAAARSTGLADALEHACREASLRAFARLGLPGRLFLNVTPGCLLDDRLLNGETCRLLNDLGIAANRVVIELTENQQITDLPGMHEGLLHFRRRGFQIAIDDLGEGFANLRMWSEVRPEFVKIDKHFIHGIADDRMKYHFVRAM
;
A
#
# COMPACT_ATOMS: atom_id res chain seq x y z
N MET A 1 14.88 4.99 23.37
CA MET A 1 15.46 3.71 23.83
C MET A 1 15.33 2.75 22.67
N VAL A 2 16.44 2.30 22.06
CA VAL A 2 16.44 1.40 20.92
C VAL A 2 16.26 -0.03 21.47
N MET A 3 15.23 -0.74 20.99
CA MET A 3 14.95 -2.12 21.37
C MET A 3 16.06 -3.04 20.85
N PRO A 4 16.59 -4.02 21.63
CA PRO A 4 17.55 -4.99 21.13
C PRO A 4 16.99 -5.76 19.93
N LEU A 5 17.83 -6.04 18.92
CA LEU A 5 17.41 -6.72 17.67
C LEU A 5 16.74 -8.07 17.91
N ARG A 6 17.18 -8.82 18.91
CA ARG A 6 16.59 -10.13 19.24
C ARG A 6 15.17 -9.99 19.75
N ASP A 7 14.91 -9.02 20.62
CA ASP A 7 13.58 -8.77 21.17
C ASP A 7 12.64 -8.22 20.06
N ALA A 8 13.20 -7.38 19.15
CA ALA A 8 12.46 -6.88 18.00
C ALA A 8 11.99 -7.98 17.05
N ALA A 9 12.86 -8.99 16.77
CA ALA A 9 12.51 -10.12 15.92
C ALA A 9 11.42 -10.99 16.54
N GLU A 10 11.52 -11.24 17.85
CA GLU A 10 10.54 -12.02 18.59
C GLU A 10 9.18 -11.30 18.63
N ASP A 11 9.18 -9.99 18.87
CA ASP A 11 7.97 -9.17 18.89
C ASP A 11 7.31 -9.07 17.52
N VAL A 12 8.04 -8.81 16.44
CA VAL A 12 7.49 -8.81 15.07
C VAL A 12 6.98 -10.19 14.69
N GLY A 13 7.75 -11.25 14.97
CA GLY A 13 7.33 -12.62 14.72
C GLY A 13 6.05 -12.99 15.46
N ARG A 14 5.87 -12.53 16.68
CA ARG A 14 4.64 -12.70 17.46
C ARG A 14 3.46 -11.96 16.82
N VAL A 15 3.66 -10.68 16.45
CA VAL A 15 2.62 -9.88 15.77
C VAL A 15 2.08 -10.59 14.53
N ILE A 16 2.98 -11.18 13.72
CA ILE A 16 2.61 -11.92 12.52
C ILE A 16 1.87 -13.22 12.88
N ARG A 17 2.45 -14.07 13.75
CA ARG A 17 1.89 -15.39 14.07
C ARG A 17 0.54 -15.33 14.77
N GLU A 18 0.35 -14.36 15.66
CA GLU A 18 -0.87 -14.21 16.45
C GLU A 18 -1.91 -13.30 15.78
N GLY A 19 -1.59 -12.76 14.59
CA GLY A 19 -2.51 -11.91 13.83
C GLY A 19 -2.83 -10.58 14.55
N LEU A 20 -1.88 -9.98 15.26
CA LEU A 20 -2.06 -8.78 16.06
C LEU A 20 -1.97 -7.50 15.21
N LEU A 21 -2.40 -7.59 13.96
CA LEU A 21 -2.45 -6.47 13.03
C LEU A 21 -3.86 -5.89 12.97
N HIS A 22 -3.96 -4.57 13.06
CA HIS A 22 -5.23 -3.84 13.08
C HIS A 22 -5.30 -2.88 11.90
N PRO A 23 -5.92 -3.27 10.76
CA PRO A 23 -6.16 -2.35 9.66
C PRO A 23 -7.17 -1.28 10.06
N VAL A 24 -6.85 -0.02 9.79
CA VAL A 24 -7.80 1.10 9.80
C VAL A 24 -7.99 1.58 8.38
N PHE A 25 -9.17 2.12 8.07
CA PHE A 25 -9.54 2.46 6.70
C PHE A 25 -9.77 3.96 6.58
N GLN A 26 -8.98 4.61 5.72
CA GLN A 26 -9.16 6.02 5.38
C GLN A 26 -10.04 6.12 4.14
N PRO A 27 -11.18 6.82 4.20
CA PRO A 27 -12.09 6.94 3.05
C PRO A 27 -11.48 7.82 1.96
N ILE A 28 -11.68 7.40 0.71
CA ILE A 28 -11.38 8.15 -0.51
C ILE A 28 -12.72 8.49 -1.16
N LEU A 29 -12.97 9.79 -1.36
CA LEU A 29 -14.23 10.30 -1.87
C LEU A 29 -14.12 10.65 -3.35
N ASP A 30 -15.11 10.27 -4.13
CA ASP A 30 -15.35 10.80 -5.47
C ASP A 30 -16.29 12.01 -5.36
N PHE A 31 -15.74 13.21 -5.52
CA PHE A 31 -16.51 14.46 -5.43
C PHE A 31 -17.52 14.64 -6.56
N ARG A 32 -17.27 14.02 -7.72
CA ARG A 32 -18.21 14.10 -8.86
C ARG A 32 -19.40 13.19 -8.65
N ALA A 33 -19.14 11.96 -8.21
CA ALA A 33 -20.18 10.98 -7.89
C ALA A 33 -20.83 11.21 -6.52
N GLN A 34 -20.24 12.07 -5.66
CA GLN A 34 -20.63 12.27 -4.26
C GLN A 34 -20.75 10.94 -3.49
N ALA A 35 -19.80 10.04 -3.71
CA ALA A 35 -19.78 8.69 -3.16
C ALA A 35 -18.36 8.29 -2.73
N TYR A 36 -18.26 7.19 -2.01
CA TYR A 36 -16.96 6.59 -1.72
C TYR A 36 -16.37 5.97 -2.99
N LEU A 37 -15.20 6.44 -3.43
CA LEU A 37 -14.39 5.75 -4.42
C LEU A 37 -13.84 4.43 -3.84
N GLY A 38 -13.43 4.49 -2.58
CA GLY A 38 -12.89 3.37 -1.85
C GLY A 38 -12.27 3.76 -0.51
N PHE A 39 -11.39 2.91 -0.03
CA PHE A 39 -10.71 3.08 1.25
C PHE A 39 -9.26 2.64 1.15
N GLU A 40 -8.36 3.44 1.70
CA GLU A 40 -6.96 3.05 1.89
C GLU A 40 -6.83 2.27 3.20
N ALA A 41 -6.20 1.10 3.14
CA ALA A 41 -5.89 0.31 4.31
C ALA A 41 -4.57 0.75 4.94
N LEU A 42 -4.63 1.23 6.16
CA LEU A 42 -3.50 1.70 6.94
C LEU A 42 -3.31 0.76 8.13
N ILE A 43 -2.23 0.01 8.14
CA ILE A 43 -1.98 -0.99 9.18
C ILE A 43 -1.57 -0.35 10.50
N ARG A 44 -1.95 -0.98 11.61
CA ARG A 44 -1.49 -0.68 12.96
C ARG A 44 -1.07 -1.99 13.63
N GLY A 45 0.01 -1.95 14.40
CA GLY A 45 0.37 -3.03 15.30
C GLY A 45 -0.41 -2.96 16.63
N PRO A 46 -0.07 -3.78 17.62
CA PRO A 46 -0.77 -3.82 18.91
C PRO A 46 -0.76 -2.46 19.62
N ALA A 47 -1.92 -2.01 20.10
CA ALA A 47 -2.13 -0.65 20.65
C ALA A 47 -1.18 -0.29 21.81
N SER A 48 -0.83 -1.26 22.66
CA SER A 48 0.06 -1.05 23.81
C SER A 48 1.54 -1.35 23.53
N SER A 49 1.91 -1.55 22.25
CA SER A 49 3.27 -1.93 21.83
C SER A 49 4.01 -0.75 21.21
N PRO A 50 5.34 -0.68 21.35
CA PRO A 50 6.18 0.20 20.53
C PRO A 50 6.01 -0.02 19.02
N LEU A 51 5.52 -1.20 18.62
CA LEU A 51 5.23 -1.57 17.23
C LEU A 51 3.84 -1.13 16.75
N HIS A 52 3.11 -0.33 17.52
CA HIS A 52 1.78 0.16 17.12
C HIS A 52 1.82 1.00 15.85
N ARG A 53 2.81 1.86 15.71
CA ARG A 53 2.98 2.74 14.55
C ARG A 53 3.57 1.98 13.37
N PRO A 54 3.04 2.19 12.13
CA PRO A 54 3.53 1.50 10.92
C PRO A 54 5.03 1.71 10.69
N ASP A 55 5.53 2.94 10.84
CA ASP A 55 6.94 3.28 10.65
C ASP A 55 7.87 2.43 11.54
N GLN A 56 7.52 2.27 12.81
CA GLN A 56 8.25 1.47 13.78
C GLN A 56 8.12 -0.03 13.50
N LEU A 57 6.91 -0.49 13.17
CA LEU A 57 6.63 -1.89 12.85
C LEU A 57 7.43 -2.35 11.62
N PHE A 58 7.38 -1.59 10.53
CA PHE A 58 8.13 -1.92 9.31
C PHE A 58 9.65 -1.74 9.47
N ALA A 59 10.11 -0.74 10.26
CA ALA A 59 11.53 -0.59 10.59
C ALA A 59 12.05 -1.82 11.34
N ALA A 60 11.33 -2.29 12.36
CA ALA A 60 11.67 -3.50 13.10
C ALA A 60 11.66 -4.74 12.20
N ALA A 61 10.67 -4.89 11.32
CA ALA A 61 10.60 -6.01 10.38
C ALA A 61 11.77 -6.03 9.40
N ARG A 62 12.17 -4.87 8.86
CA ARG A 62 13.34 -4.75 7.99
C ARG A 62 14.63 -5.13 8.71
N SER A 63 14.83 -4.64 9.94
CA SER A 63 16.04 -4.92 10.71
C SER A 63 16.18 -6.40 11.13
N THR A 64 15.10 -7.15 11.06
CA THR A 64 15.02 -8.57 11.48
C THR A 64 14.82 -9.56 10.34
N GLY A 65 14.77 -9.07 9.08
CA GLY A 65 14.53 -9.89 7.90
C GLY A 65 13.10 -10.45 7.78
N LEU A 66 12.14 -9.83 8.48
CA LEU A 66 10.74 -10.25 8.49
C LEU A 66 9.82 -9.31 7.62
N ALA A 67 10.42 -8.44 6.81
CA ALA A 67 9.66 -7.44 6.04
C ALA A 67 8.61 -8.07 5.12
N ASP A 68 9.00 -9.06 4.31
CA ASP A 68 8.10 -9.72 3.35
C ASP A 68 6.98 -10.50 4.06
N ALA A 69 7.32 -11.17 5.17
CA ALA A 69 6.33 -11.87 5.98
C ALA A 69 5.32 -10.91 6.62
N LEU A 70 5.79 -9.74 7.07
CA LEU A 70 4.92 -8.70 7.62
C LEU A 70 4.02 -8.11 6.53
N GLU A 71 4.56 -7.78 5.35
CA GLU A 71 3.76 -7.25 4.25
C GLU A 71 2.66 -8.22 3.82
N HIS A 72 2.98 -9.51 3.74
CA HIS A 72 1.98 -10.55 3.47
C HIS A 72 0.87 -10.56 4.53
N ALA A 73 1.23 -10.57 5.81
CA ALA A 73 0.28 -10.56 6.92
C ALA A 73 -0.58 -9.27 6.94
N CYS A 74 0.01 -8.11 6.63
CA CYS A 74 -0.70 -6.84 6.53
C CYS A 74 -1.75 -6.86 5.41
N ARG A 75 -1.38 -7.40 4.24
CA ARG A 75 -2.28 -7.54 3.09
C ARG A 75 -3.45 -8.47 3.43
N GLU A 76 -3.17 -9.63 4.00
CA GLU A 76 -4.19 -10.59 4.41
C GLU A 76 -5.15 -9.98 5.44
N ALA A 77 -4.61 -9.36 6.49
CA ALA A 77 -5.41 -8.70 7.54
C ALA A 77 -6.32 -7.62 6.95
N SER A 78 -5.79 -6.80 6.02
CA SER A 78 -6.55 -5.72 5.37
C SER A 78 -7.70 -6.26 4.50
N LEU A 79 -7.45 -7.29 3.69
CA LEU A 79 -8.47 -7.93 2.86
C LEU A 79 -9.59 -8.54 3.70
N ARG A 80 -9.23 -9.31 4.76
CA ARG A 80 -10.21 -9.91 5.68
C ARG A 80 -11.04 -8.86 6.41
N ALA A 81 -10.41 -7.78 6.87
CA ALA A 81 -11.13 -6.70 7.56
C ALA A 81 -12.04 -5.92 6.62
N PHE A 82 -11.61 -5.63 5.39
CA PHE A 82 -12.41 -4.97 4.37
C PHE A 82 -13.67 -5.77 4.02
N ALA A 83 -13.54 -7.09 3.81
CA ALA A 83 -14.66 -7.99 3.56
C ALA A 83 -15.63 -8.03 4.75
N ARG A 84 -15.11 -8.23 5.98
CA ARG A 84 -15.92 -8.31 7.21
C ARG A 84 -16.73 -7.05 7.45
N LEU A 85 -16.17 -5.88 7.16
CA LEU A 85 -16.85 -4.59 7.31
C LEU A 85 -17.82 -4.27 6.18
N GLY A 86 -17.83 -5.05 5.10
CA GLY A 86 -18.70 -4.81 3.94
C GLY A 86 -18.48 -3.45 3.28
N LEU A 87 -17.24 -2.92 3.32
CA LEU A 87 -16.95 -1.58 2.83
C LEU A 87 -17.21 -1.47 1.32
N PRO A 88 -17.88 -0.39 0.86
CA PRO A 88 -18.17 -0.19 -0.55
C PRO A 88 -16.93 0.28 -1.33
N GLY A 89 -17.03 0.27 -2.67
CA GLY A 89 -15.99 0.79 -3.55
C GLY A 89 -14.74 -0.09 -3.59
N ARG A 90 -13.57 0.55 -3.69
CA ARG A 90 -12.27 -0.11 -3.85
C ARG A 90 -11.48 -0.15 -2.54
N LEU A 91 -10.60 -1.13 -2.44
CA LEU A 91 -9.60 -1.22 -1.39
C LEU A 91 -8.23 -0.86 -1.96
N PHE A 92 -7.59 0.15 -1.41
CA PHE A 92 -6.23 0.55 -1.73
C PHE A 92 -5.27 -0.12 -0.74
N LEU A 93 -4.29 -0.87 -1.27
CA LEU A 93 -3.30 -1.63 -0.49
C LEU A 93 -1.90 -1.15 -0.82
N ASN A 94 -1.19 -0.66 0.17
CA ASN A 94 0.22 -0.32 0.06
C ASN A 94 1.06 -1.58 -0.17
N VAL A 95 1.88 -1.58 -1.22
CA VAL A 95 2.79 -2.65 -1.59
C VAL A 95 4.13 -2.05 -1.98
N THR A 96 5.20 -2.56 -1.38
CA THR A 96 6.54 -2.12 -1.80
C THR A 96 6.92 -2.71 -3.16
N PRO A 97 7.73 -2.00 -3.98
CA PRO A 97 8.18 -2.52 -5.27
C PRO A 97 8.87 -3.88 -5.19
N GLY A 98 9.62 -4.15 -4.11
CA GLY A 98 10.27 -5.45 -3.87
C GLY A 98 9.27 -6.60 -3.74
N CYS A 99 8.11 -6.34 -3.17
CA CYS A 99 7.07 -7.37 -2.99
C CYS A 99 6.26 -7.66 -4.26
N LEU A 100 6.36 -6.84 -5.31
CA LEU A 100 5.68 -7.13 -6.59
C LEU A 100 6.17 -8.42 -7.24
N LEU A 101 7.41 -8.84 -6.92
CA LEU A 101 8.04 -10.07 -7.43
C LEU A 101 7.99 -11.22 -6.41
N ASP A 102 7.36 -11.01 -5.25
CA ASP A 102 7.21 -12.08 -4.26
C ASP A 102 6.35 -13.22 -4.84
N ASP A 103 6.90 -14.43 -4.81
CA ASP A 103 6.23 -15.66 -5.27
C ASP A 103 4.84 -15.83 -4.65
N ARG A 104 4.64 -15.42 -3.39
CA ARG A 104 3.35 -15.49 -2.70
C ARG A 104 2.30 -14.56 -3.32
N LEU A 105 2.73 -13.44 -3.86
CA LEU A 105 1.89 -12.52 -4.60
C LEU A 105 1.62 -13.05 -6.02
N LEU A 106 2.65 -13.58 -6.67
CA LEU A 106 2.60 -14.07 -8.05
C LEU A 106 1.90 -15.44 -8.17
N ASN A 107 2.01 -16.32 -7.18
CA ASN A 107 1.47 -17.69 -7.21
C ASN A 107 -0.06 -17.77 -7.07
N GLY A 108 -0.74 -16.63 -6.94
CA GLY A 108 -2.20 -16.55 -6.87
C GLY A 108 -2.79 -16.74 -5.46
N GLU A 109 -1.98 -16.72 -4.41
CA GLU A 109 -2.44 -16.85 -3.02
C GLU A 109 -3.40 -15.70 -2.66
N THR A 110 -3.04 -14.47 -3.03
CA THR A 110 -3.92 -13.30 -2.87
C THR A 110 -5.22 -13.46 -3.68
N CYS A 111 -5.15 -14.00 -4.91
CA CYS A 111 -6.36 -14.24 -5.72
C CYS A 111 -7.28 -15.27 -5.10
N ARG A 112 -6.73 -16.36 -4.53
CA ARG A 112 -7.53 -17.35 -3.80
C ARG A 112 -8.22 -16.73 -2.60
N LEU A 113 -7.48 -15.95 -1.80
CA LEU A 113 -8.05 -15.23 -0.66
C LEU A 113 -9.17 -14.26 -1.09
N LEU A 114 -9.00 -13.53 -2.19
CA LEU A 114 -10.03 -12.64 -2.73
C LEU A 114 -11.31 -13.42 -3.11
N ASN A 115 -11.16 -14.57 -3.76
CA ASN A 115 -12.29 -15.44 -4.11
C ASN A 115 -13.01 -15.95 -2.86
N ASP A 116 -12.26 -16.41 -1.84
CA ASP A 116 -12.81 -16.89 -0.58
C ASP A 116 -13.57 -15.79 0.18
N LEU A 117 -13.12 -14.54 0.06
CA LEU A 117 -13.74 -13.37 0.67
C LEU A 117 -14.85 -12.74 -0.18
N GLY A 118 -15.09 -13.21 -1.40
CA GLY A 118 -16.07 -12.63 -2.32
C GLY A 118 -15.69 -11.23 -2.82
N ILE A 119 -14.39 -10.88 -2.83
CA ILE A 119 -13.90 -9.59 -3.31
C ILE A 119 -13.44 -9.74 -4.76
N ALA A 120 -14.06 -9.02 -5.70
CA ALA A 120 -13.60 -8.98 -7.08
C ALA A 120 -12.23 -8.27 -7.18
N ALA A 121 -11.29 -8.82 -7.97
CA ALA A 121 -9.94 -8.29 -8.10
C ALA A 121 -9.90 -6.83 -8.58
N ASN A 122 -10.85 -6.40 -9.42
CA ASN A 122 -10.97 -5.02 -9.88
C ASN A 122 -11.44 -4.02 -8.78
N ARG A 123 -11.77 -4.53 -7.61
CA ARG A 123 -12.01 -3.72 -6.41
C ARG A 123 -10.75 -3.52 -5.57
N VAL A 124 -9.62 -4.12 -5.95
CA VAL A 124 -8.34 -3.96 -5.24
C VAL A 124 -7.39 -3.14 -6.09
N VAL A 125 -6.86 -2.08 -5.49
CA VAL A 125 -5.86 -1.18 -6.07
C VAL A 125 -4.54 -1.42 -5.34
N ILE A 126 -3.51 -1.81 -6.08
CA ILE A 126 -2.15 -1.94 -5.57
C ILE A 126 -1.51 -0.54 -5.61
N GLU A 127 -1.18 -0.03 -4.45
CA GLU A 127 -0.61 1.29 -4.26
C GLU A 127 0.90 1.18 -4.08
N LEU A 128 1.66 1.72 -5.03
CA LEU A 128 3.11 1.69 -5.04
C LEU A 128 3.65 2.89 -4.26
N THR A 129 4.37 2.62 -3.21
CA THR A 129 5.06 3.64 -2.42
C THR A 129 6.48 3.86 -2.94
N GLU A 130 6.86 5.12 -3.17
CA GLU A 130 8.13 5.50 -3.81
C GLU A 130 9.37 5.32 -2.92
N ASN A 131 9.20 5.20 -1.61
CA ASN A 131 10.30 5.27 -0.63
C ASN A 131 11.38 4.17 -0.78
N GLN A 132 11.31 3.32 -1.80
CA GLN A 132 12.35 2.36 -2.14
C GLN A 132 12.87 2.62 -3.55
N GLN A 133 14.19 2.76 -3.69
CA GLN A 133 14.82 2.84 -5.00
C GLN A 133 14.45 1.59 -5.81
N ILE A 134 13.76 1.82 -6.92
CA ILE A 134 13.46 0.75 -7.87
C ILE A 134 14.77 0.40 -8.57
N THR A 135 15.39 -0.69 -8.14
CA THR A 135 16.65 -1.20 -8.72
C THR A 135 16.41 -2.09 -9.92
N ASP A 136 15.21 -2.68 -10.04
CA ASP A 136 14.80 -3.56 -11.14
C ASP A 136 13.50 -3.06 -11.79
N LEU A 137 13.63 -2.15 -12.75
CA LEU A 137 12.50 -1.65 -13.56
C LEU A 137 11.86 -2.73 -14.44
N PRO A 138 12.62 -3.61 -15.13
CA PRO A 138 12.02 -4.69 -15.91
C PRO A 138 11.17 -5.64 -15.08
N GLY A 139 11.68 -6.10 -13.94
CA GLY A 139 10.95 -6.98 -13.03
C GLY A 139 9.69 -6.31 -12.46
N MET A 140 9.78 -5.04 -12.06
CA MET A 140 8.61 -4.29 -11.63
C MET A 140 7.53 -4.24 -12.72
N HIS A 141 7.91 -3.96 -13.97
CA HIS A 141 6.96 -3.92 -15.08
C HIS A 141 6.26 -5.27 -15.30
N GLU A 142 7.00 -6.37 -15.23
CA GLU A 142 6.45 -7.72 -15.34
C GLU A 142 5.47 -8.03 -14.19
N GLY A 143 5.83 -7.69 -12.95
CA GLY A 143 4.95 -7.82 -11.79
C GLY A 143 3.64 -7.04 -11.97
N LEU A 144 3.71 -5.78 -12.42
CA LEU A 144 2.52 -4.96 -12.66
C LEU A 144 1.62 -5.52 -13.77
N LEU A 145 2.20 -6.01 -14.87
CA LEU A 145 1.44 -6.69 -15.92
C LEU A 145 0.73 -7.94 -15.40
N HIS A 146 1.38 -8.69 -14.51
CA HIS A 146 0.80 -9.86 -13.86
C HIS A 146 -0.45 -9.49 -13.03
N PHE A 147 -0.38 -8.40 -12.23
CA PHE A 147 -1.53 -7.91 -11.48
C PHE A 147 -2.67 -7.44 -12.38
N ARG A 148 -2.36 -6.64 -13.41
CA ARG A 148 -3.36 -6.15 -14.36
C ARG A 148 -4.11 -7.28 -15.07
N ARG A 149 -3.38 -8.34 -15.50
CA ARG A 149 -4.01 -9.52 -16.14
C ARG A 149 -4.99 -10.24 -15.22
N ARG A 150 -4.85 -10.08 -13.91
CA ARG A 150 -5.77 -10.62 -12.90
C ARG A 150 -6.90 -9.66 -12.51
N GLY A 151 -6.91 -8.48 -13.10
CA GLY A 151 -7.94 -7.48 -12.88
C GLY A 151 -7.66 -6.45 -11.80
N PHE A 152 -6.49 -6.49 -11.14
CA PHE A 152 -6.11 -5.45 -10.18
C PHE A 152 -5.86 -4.12 -10.88
N GLN A 153 -6.10 -3.03 -10.17
CA GLN A 153 -5.74 -1.69 -10.58
C GLN A 153 -4.48 -1.23 -9.83
N ILE A 154 -3.77 -0.26 -10.39
CA ILE A 154 -2.52 0.25 -9.84
C ILE A 154 -2.70 1.73 -9.49
N ALA A 155 -2.14 2.13 -8.36
CA ALA A 155 -1.97 3.52 -7.96
C ALA A 155 -0.50 3.84 -7.73
N ILE A 156 -0.12 5.09 -7.98
CA ILE A 156 1.15 5.65 -7.52
C ILE A 156 0.85 6.61 -6.39
N ASP A 157 1.55 6.44 -5.26
CA ASP A 157 1.44 7.31 -4.09
C ASP A 157 2.54 8.38 -4.07
N ASP A 158 2.26 9.47 -3.37
CA ASP A 158 3.15 10.60 -3.09
C ASP A 158 3.78 11.22 -4.36
N LEU A 159 3.02 11.32 -5.47
CA LEU A 159 3.51 11.91 -6.69
C LEU A 159 3.97 13.36 -6.44
N GLY A 160 5.25 13.61 -6.69
CA GLY A 160 5.89 14.91 -6.58
C GLY A 160 6.96 14.99 -5.48
N GLU A 161 7.07 14.01 -4.58
CA GLU A 161 8.10 14.03 -3.52
C GLU A 161 9.52 13.78 -4.08
N GLY A 162 9.66 13.28 -5.32
CA GLY A 162 10.97 13.04 -5.93
C GLY A 162 10.96 13.01 -7.46
N PHE A 163 12.16 13.04 -8.07
CA PHE A 163 12.33 12.99 -9.55
C PHE A 163 12.00 11.61 -10.15
N ALA A 164 12.04 10.55 -9.36
CA ALA A 164 11.74 9.18 -9.82
C ALA A 164 10.27 8.99 -10.20
N ASN A 165 9.37 9.75 -9.58
CA ASN A 165 7.92 9.63 -9.70
C ASN A 165 7.37 9.86 -11.09
N LEU A 166 7.81 10.90 -11.80
CA LEU A 166 7.33 11.19 -13.15
C LEU A 166 7.76 10.10 -14.15
N ARG A 167 8.98 9.55 -13.98
CA ARG A 167 9.44 8.43 -14.77
C ARG A 167 8.60 7.18 -14.48
N MET A 168 8.41 6.86 -13.21
CA MET A 168 7.58 5.75 -12.79
C MET A 168 6.15 5.89 -13.32
N TRP A 169 5.55 7.08 -13.23
CA TRP A 169 4.23 7.35 -13.80
C TRP A 169 4.16 7.05 -15.30
N SER A 170 5.13 7.52 -16.07
CA SER A 170 5.16 7.29 -17.53
C SER A 170 5.30 5.82 -17.91
N GLU A 171 6.03 5.03 -17.12
CA GLU A 171 6.27 3.60 -17.34
C GLU A 171 5.14 2.73 -16.81
N VAL A 172 4.64 3.02 -15.61
CA VAL A 172 3.60 2.24 -14.94
C VAL A 172 2.23 2.48 -15.56
N ARG A 173 1.93 3.72 -15.99
CA ARG A 173 0.61 4.16 -16.49
C ARG A 173 -0.51 3.72 -15.55
N PRO A 174 -0.50 4.20 -14.29
CA PRO A 174 -1.43 3.75 -13.26
C PRO A 174 -2.85 4.22 -13.54
N GLU A 175 -3.84 3.52 -12.99
CA GLU A 175 -5.25 3.90 -13.01
C GLU A 175 -5.54 5.04 -12.03
N PHE A 176 -4.72 5.19 -10.99
CA PHE A 176 -4.84 6.24 -9.98
C PHE A 176 -3.48 6.86 -9.67
N VAL A 177 -3.51 8.14 -9.33
CA VAL A 177 -2.34 8.87 -8.84
C VAL A 177 -2.76 9.64 -7.60
N LYS A 178 -2.00 9.50 -6.50
CA LYS A 178 -2.15 10.33 -5.31
C LYS A 178 -1.08 11.42 -5.32
N ILE A 179 -1.53 12.66 -5.30
CA ILE A 179 -0.63 13.81 -5.29
C ILE A 179 -0.21 14.07 -3.84
N ASP A 180 1.09 14.23 -3.62
CA ASP A 180 1.62 14.51 -2.29
C ASP A 180 0.96 15.75 -1.66
N LYS A 181 0.68 15.65 -0.36
CA LYS A 181 0.06 16.72 0.44
C LYS A 181 0.80 18.06 0.37
N HIS A 182 2.13 18.05 0.12
CA HIS A 182 2.92 19.27 -0.03
C HIS A 182 2.38 20.17 -1.14
N PHE A 183 1.96 19.58 -2.27
CA PHE A 183 1.42 20.33 -3.39
C PHE A 183 -0.03 20.76 -3.18
N ILE A 184 -0.78 20.03 -2.36
CA ILE A 184 -2.19 20.33 -2.09
C ILE A 184 -2.35 21.35 -0.95
N HIS A 185 -1.47 21.27 0.07
CA HIS A 185 -1.55 22.20 1.20
C HIS A 185 -1.27 23.63 0.76
N GLY A 186 -2.24 24.54 0.96
CA GLY A 186 -2.16 25.94 0.58
C GLY A 186 -2.25 26.22 -0.93
N ILE A 187 -2.70 25.27 -1.75
CA ILE A 187 -2.78 25.40 -3.21
C ILE A 187 -3.69 26.58 -3.66
N ALA A 188 -4.69 26.94 -2.86
CA ALA A 188 -5.59 28.05 -3.17
C ALA A 188 -4.86 29.42 -3.22
N ASP A 189 -3.80 29.55 -2.42
CA ASP A 189 -3.03 30.79 -2.27
C ASP A 189 -1.68 30.75 -3.01
N ASP A 190 -1.30 29.59 -3.56
CA ASP A 190 -0.03 29.37 -4.26
C ASP A 190 -0.25 29.04 -5.74
N ARG A 191 -0.07 30.05 -6.61
CA ARG A 191 -0.23 29.92 -8.06
C ARG A 191 0.72 28.88 -8.68
N MET A 192 1.94 28.72 -8.13
CA MET A 192 2.89 27.73 -8.66
C MET A 192 2.40 26.31 -8.38
N LYS A 193 1.96 26.03 -7.15
CA LYS A 193 1.36 24.73 -6.80
C LYS A 193 0.12 24.45 -7.67
N TYR A 194 -0.74 25.44 -7.86
CA TYR A 194 -1.92 25.30 -8.71
C TYR A 194 -1.56 24.92 -10.15
N HIS A 195 -0.59 25.64 -10.75
CA HIS A 195 -0.16 25.32 -12.12
C HIS A 195 0.54 23.97 -12.22
N PHE A 196 1.33 23.59 -11.20
CA PHE A 196 2.00 22.32 -11.15
C PHE A 196 1.00 21.15 -11.10
N VAL A 197 0.05 21.20 -10.17
CA VAL A 197 -1.00 20.17 -10.05
C VAL A 197 -1.88 20.11 -11.28
N ARG A 198 -2.17 21.25 -11.91
CA ARG A 198 -2.96 21.31 -13.15
C ARG A 198 -2.22 20.71 -14.36
N ALA A 199 -0.90 20.71 -14.35
CA ALA A 199 -0.06 20.18 -15.44
C ALA A 199 0.19 18.65 -15.31
N MET A 200 -0.08 18.07 -14.13
CA MET A 200 -0.13 16.61 -13.91
C MET A 200 -1.43 16.03 -14.49
#